data_6118ebc513b95186d37466709ef717d6
#
_entry.id   6118ebc513b95186d37466709ef717d6
#
_cell.length_a   1.000
_cell.length_b   1.000
_cell.length_c   1.000
_cell.angle_alpha   90.00
_cell.angle_beta   90.00
_cell.angle_gamma   90.00
#
_symmetry.space_group_name_H-M   'P 1'
#
loop_
_entity.id
_entity.type
_entity.pdbx_description
1 polymer ?
#
loop_
_entity_poly.entity_id
_entity_poly.type
_entity_poly.pdbx_seq_one_letter_code
_entity_poly.pdbx_strand_id
1 'polypeptide(L)'
;DLTRRPALARINVRPMTADQLRVRRVRFEGALLRFLRDSSNQQARSEMREALSDLERLPQRGLARSFWWVVRGLLDALEADALTVDVDLKRVLARVNLQLRRLIDGGAAVAERLLVDALYYIGRADPRVARVAEARQLYDLEALLPADYERTKLVLLDADQVRVLRESLAEAK
;
A
#
# COMPACT_ATOMS: atom_id res chain seq x y z
N ASP A 1 2.09 -11.83 12.06
CA ASP A 1 2.26 -10.85 13.14
C ASP A 1 2.68 -9.51 12.56
N LEU A 2 1.73 -8.55 12.54
CA LEU A 2 1.93 -7.19 12.01
C LEU A 2 2.88 -6.34 12.87
N THR A 3 3.26 -6.82 14.05
CA THR A 3 4.21 -6.12 14.91
C THR A 3 5.66 -6.32 14.48
N ARG A 4 5.93 -7.31 13.62
CA ARG A 4 7.25 -7.54 13.05
C ARG A 4 7.68 -6.34 12.22
N ARG A 5 8.93 -5.97 12.34
CA ARG A 5 9.47 -4.77 11.71
C ARG A 5 10.67 -5.12 10.85
N PRO A 6 10.74 -4.55 9.64
CA PRO A 6 11.93 -4.71 8.80
C PRO A 6 13.15 -4.09 9.48
N ALA A 7 14.30 -4.70 9.26
CA ALA A 7 15.59 -4.13 9.63
C ALA A 7 15.86 -2.94 8.68
N LEU A 8 15.58 -1.74 9.17
CA LEU A 8 15.92 -0.52 8.43
C LEU A 8 17.35 -0.11 8.76
N ALA A 9 18.15 0.11 7.73
CA ALA A 9 19.49 0.66 7.90
C ALA A 9 19.40 1.96 8.72
N ARG A 10 20.25 2.10 9.74
CA ARG A 10 20.38 3.33 10.51
C ARG A 10 21.09 4.38 9.64
N ILE A 11 20.35 4.99 8.75
CA ILE A 11 20.83 6.15 8.00
C ILE A 11 20.30 7.37 8.72
N ASN A 12 21.16 8.33 9.01
CA ASN A 12 20.76 9.66 9.48
C ASN A 12 19.99 10.37 8.37
N VAL A 13 18.69 10.07 8.27
CA VAL A 13 17.81 10.69 7.31
C VAL A 13 17.22 11.92 7.96
N ARG A 14 17.43 13.08 7.35
CA ARG A 14 16.73 14.29 7.75
C ARG A 14 15.22 14.08 7.52
N PRO A 15 14.37 14.50 8.49
CA PRO A 15 12.93 14.47 8.28
C PRO A 15 12.58 15.27 7.03
N MET A 16 11.68 14.74 6.20
CA MET A 16 11.16 15.51 5.07
C MET A 16 10.22 16.59 5.57
N THR A 17 10.32 17.78 4.94
CA THR A 17 9.35 18.85 5.17
C THR A 17 8.00 18.50 4.55
N ALA A 18 6.93 19.17 5.01
CA ALA A 18 5.60 19.04 4.42
C ALA A 18 5.60 19.38 2.93
N ASP A 19 6.38 20.37 2.52
CA ASP A 19 6.49 20.77 1.10
C ASP A 19 7.19 19.69 0.26
N GLN A 20 8.23 19.06 0.77
CA GLN A 20 8.88 17.93 0.10
C GLN A 20 7.93 16.74 -0.06
N LEU A 21 7.12 16.44 0.96
CA LEU A 21 6.09 15.41 0.90
C LEU A 21 4.98 15.75 -0.10
N ARG A 22 4.56 17.01 -0.20
CA ARG A 22 3.58 17.46 -1.20
C ARG A 22 4.09 17.28 -2.63
N VAL A 23 5.33 17.61 -2.90
CA VAL A 23 5.95 17.38 -4.22
C VAL A 23 5.92 15.90 -4.58
N ARG A 24 6.28 15.01 -3.66
CA ARG A 24 6.22 13.58 -3.86
C ARG A 24 4.80 13.08 -4.10
N ARG A 25 3.84 13.60 -3.36
CA ARG A 25 2.43 13.26 -3.55
C ARG A 25 1.91 13.66 -4.92
N VAL A 26 2.23 14.85 -5.39
CA VAL A 26 1.84 15.32 -6.74
C VAL A 26 2.40 14.37 -7.82
N ARG A 27 3.66 13.97 -7.69
CA ARG A 27 4.29 13.00 -8.61
C ARG A 27 3.60 11.63 -8.54
N PHE A 28 3.38 11.12 -7.33
CA PHE A 28 2.71 9.84 -7.14
C PHE A 28 1.30 9.85 -7.69
N GLU A 29 0.50 10.86 -7.39
CA GLU A 29 -0.88 11.00 -7.85
C GLU A 29 -0.98 11.09 -9.37
N GLY A 30 -0.11 11.87 -10.01
CA GLY A 30 -0.06 11.96 -11.47
C GLY A 30 0.32 10.62 -12.13
N ALA A 31 1.29 9.90 -11.57
CA ALA A 31 1.67 8.58 -12.04
C ALA A 31 0.56 7.54 -11.79
N LEU A 32 -0.09 7.59 -10.62
CA LEU A 32 -1.22 6.74 -10.29
C LEU A 32 -2.38 6.92 -11.27
N LEU A 33 -2.75 8.15 -11.62
CA LEU A 33 -3.81 8.42 -12.60
C LEU A 33 -3.50 7.81 -13.98
N ARG A 34 -2.25 7.89 -14.43
CA ARG A 34 -1.82 7.23 -15.68
C ARG A 34 -1.88 5.71 -15.57
N PHE A 35 -1.45 5.16 -14.46
CA PHE A 35 -1.54 3.73 -14.17
C PHE A 35 -2.99 3.24 -14.10
N LEU A 36 -3.90 4.01 -13.52
CA LEU A 36 -5.33 3.65 -13.45
C LEU A 36 -5.98 3.58 -14.83
N ARG A 37 -5.54 4.43 -15.76
CA ARG A 37 -6.02 4.42 -17.16
C ARG A 37 -5.41 3.29 -17.97
N ASP A 38 -4.12 3.04 -17.78
CA ASP A 38 -3.37 1.99 -18.43
C ASP A 38 -2.40 1.35 -17.43
N SER A 39 -2.79 0.22 -16.88
CA SER A 39 -1.99 -0.50 -15.89
C SER A 39 -0.71 -1.12 -16.44
N SER A 40 -0.56 -1.19 -17.76
CA SER A 40 0.66 -1.65 -18.44
C SER A 40 1.71 -0.54 -18.61
N ASN A 41 1.37 0.71 -18.31
CA ASN A 41 2.26 1.85 -18.44
C ASN A 41 3.46 1.74 -17.50
N GLN A 42 4.59 1.30 -18.05
CA GLN A 42 5.82 1.04 -17.28
C GLN A 42 6.42 2.32 -16.69
N GLN A 43 6.32 3.43 -17.38
CA GLN A 43 6.80 4.71 -16.86
C GLN A 43 5.98 5.15 -15.65
N ALA A 44 4.66 4.99 -15.68
CA ALA A 44 3.81 5.30 -14.53
C ALA A 44 4.16 4.43 -13.32
N ARG A 45 4.41 3.14 -13.52
CA ARG A 45 4.85 2.21 -12.46
C ARG A 45 6.17 2.66 -11.83
N SER A 46 7.15 2.99 -12.66
CA SER A 46 8.47 3.47 -12.23
C SER A 46 8.36 4.79 -11.45
N GLU A 47 7.58 5.75 -11.94
CA GLU A 47 7.40 7.04 -11.27
C GLU A 47 6.65 6.93 -9.93
N MET A 48 5.65 6.03 -9.81
CA MET A 48 5.02 5.75 -8.52
C MET A 48 6.04 5.23 -7.51
N ARG A 49 6.88 4.30 -7.92
CA ARG A 49 7.94 3.75 -7.08
C ARG A 49 8.94 4.81 -6.64
N GLU A 50 9.44 5.61 -7.56
CA GLU A 50 10.41 6.67 -7.27
C GLU A 50 9.83 7.73 -6.34
N ALA A 51 8.58 8.13 -6.54
CA ALA A 51 7.93 9.15 -5.72
C ALA A 51 7.86 8.78 -4.24
N LEU A 52 7.75 7.48 -3.91
CA LEU A 52 7.63 6.99 -2.53
C LEU A 52 8.91 6.31 -2.00
N SER A 53 10.02 6.37 -2.73
CA SER A 53 11.22 5.58 -2.44
C SER A 53 11.83 5.82 -1.06
N ASP A 54 11.76 7.02 -0.53
CA ASP A 54 12.43 7.39 0.73
C ASP A 54 11.48 7.45 1.93
N LEU A 55 10.19 7.20 1.74
CA LEU A 55 9.21 7.30 2.83
C LEU A 55 9.44 6.25 3.92
N GLU A 56 9.98 5.09 3.56
CA GLU A 56 10.32 4.04 4.53
C GLU A 56 11.40 4.47 5.55
N ARG A 57 12.18 5.50 5.21
CA ARG A 57 13.27 6.02 6.06
C ARG A 57 12.83 7.13 7.00
N LEU A 58 11.59 7.61 6.85
CA LEU A 58 11.08 8.65 7.74
C LEU A 58 11.01 8.14 9.19
N PRO A 59 11.27 9.02 10.17
CA PRO A 59 11.15 8.67 11.57
C PRO A 59 9.67 8.50 11.95
N GLN A 60 9.19 7.27 11.87
CA GLN A 60 7.80 6.92 12.16
C GLN A 60 7.73 5.83 13.22
N ARG A 61 6.57 5.74 13.88
CA ARG A 61 6.31 4.78 14.95
C ARG A 61 5.20 3.79 14.54
N GLY A 62 5.16 2.67 15.22
CA GLY A 62 4.09 1.68 15.07
C GLY A 62 3.99 1.11 13.65
N LEU A 63 2.77 0.94 13.18
CA LEU A 63 2.50 0.38 11.86
C LEU A 63 2.97 1.27 10.70
N ALA A 64 3.05 2.59 10.90
CA ALA A 64 3.47 3.52 9.86
C ALA A 64 4.90 3.24 9.36
N ARG A 65 5.79 2.81 10.27
CA ARG A 65 7.17 2.44 9.90
C ARG A 65 7.22 1.25 8.95
N SER A 66 6.42 0.23 9.23
CA SER A 66 6.35 -0.98 8.41
C SER A 66 5.55 -0.75 7.13
N PHE A 67 4.53 0.09 7.19
CA PHE A 67 3.63 0.37 6.09
C PHE A 67 4.36 0.89 4.85
N TRP A 68 5.18 1.92 4.98
CA TRP A 68 5.89 2.49 3.83
C TRP A 68 6.95 1.54 3.27
N TRP A 69 7.54 0.72 4.10
CA TRP A 69 8.43 -0.35 3.66
C TRP A 69 7.69 -1.41 2.83
N VAL A 70 6.50 -1.81 3.28
CA VAL A 70 5.63 -2.76 2.54
C VAL A 70 5.13 -2.15 1.24
N VAL A 71 4.69 -0.89 1.25
CA VAL A 71 4.28 -0.16 0.04
C VAL A 71 5.41 -0.11 -0.99
N ARG A 72 6.64 0.12 -0.55
CA ARG A 72 7.81 0.06 -1.44
C ARG A 72 7.94 -1.32 -2.09
N GLY A 73 7.77 -2.39 -1.36
CA GLY A 73 7.79 -3.75 -1.89
C GLY A 73 6.68 -3.99 -2.93
N LEU A 74 5.49 -3.47 -2.66
CA LEU A 74 4.36 -3.53 -3.60
C LEU A 74 4.68 -2.80 -4.92
N LEU A 75 5.28 -1.62 -4.84
CA LEU A 75 5.67 -0.84 -6.03
C LEU A 75 6.86 -1.47 -6.77
N ASP A 76 7.81 -2.08 -6.06
CA ASP A 76 8.87 -2.87 -6.67
C ASP A 76 8.31 -4.05 -7.48
N ALA A 77 7.30 -4.73 -6.93
CA ALA A 77 6.63 -5.84 -7.61
C ALA A 77 5.86 -5.37 -8.87
N LEU A 78 5.20 -4.21 -8.80
CA LEU A 78 4.51 -3.63 -9.95
C LEU A 78 5.49 -3.23 -11.06
N GLU A 79 6.58 -2.58 -10.72
CA GLU A 79 7.61 -2.16 -11.68
C GLU A 79 8.26 -3.37 -12.37
N ALA A 80 8.48 -4.45 -11.63
CA ALA A 80 9.05 -5.70 -12.15
C ALA A 80 8.04 -6.59 -12.89
N ASP A 81 6.79 -6.15 -13.04
CA ASP A 81 5.69 -6.95 -13.59
C ASP A 81 5.50 -8.31 -12.88
N ALA A 82 5.75 -8.31 -11.58
CA ALA A 82 5.71 -9.48 -10.71
C ALA A 82 4.35 -9.66 -10.00
N LEU A 83 3.35 -8.88 -10.37
CA LEU A 83 2.06 -8.83 -9.71
C LEU A 83 0.94 -8.60 -10.71
N THR A 84 -0.09 -9.45 -10.66
CA THR A 84 -1.31 -9.25 -11.45
C THR A 84 -2.11 -8.07 -10.94
N VAL A 85 -2.45 -7.15 -11.83
CA VAL A 85 -3.24 -5.95 -11.51
C VAL A 85 -4.72 -6.25 -11.64
N ASP A 86 -5.44 -6.09 -10.54
CA ASP A 86 -6.89 -6.14 -10.47
C ASP A 86 -7.49 -4.81 -9.96
N VAL A 87 -8.81 -4.73 -9.90
CA VAL A 87 -9.52 -3.53 -9.42
C VAL A 87 -9.22 -3.24 -7.95
N ASP A 88 -9.07 -4.27 -7.14
CA ASP A 88 -8.83 -4.11 -5.70
C ASP A 88 -7.42 -3.60 -5.43
N LEU A 89 -6.42 -4.03 -6.21
CA LEU A 89 -5.08 -3.46 -6.14
C LEU A 89 -5.09 -1.97 -6.48
N LYS A 90 -5.85 -1.57 -7.50
CA LYS A 90 -6.03 -0.15 -7.84
C LYS A 90 -6.64 0.64 -6.68
N ARG A 91 -7.61 0.06 -5.96
CA ARG A 91 -8.18 0.66 -4.74
C ARG A 91 -7.16 0.77 -3.61
N VAL A 92 -6.33 -0.25 -3.41
CA VAL A 92 -5.22 -0.20 -2.43
C VAL A 92 -4.30 0.96 -2.74
N LEU A 93 -3.87 1.13 -3.98
CA LEU A 93 -3.00 2.24 -4.40
C LEU A 93 -3.67 3.62 -4.21
N ALA A 94 -4.96 3.75 -4.48
CA ALA A 94 -5.70 4.98 -4.19
C ALA A 94 -5.73 5.29 -2.68
N ARG A 95 -5.88 4.27 -1.83
CA ARG A 95 -5.83 4.42 -0.36
C ARG A 95 -4.41 4.77 0.13
N VAL A 96 -3.37 4.27 -0.53
CA VAL A 96 -1.98 4.70 -0.28
C VAL A 96 -1.83 6.20 -0.53
N ASN A 97 -2.40 6.73 -1.60
CA ASN A 97 -2.41 8.18 -1.87
C ASN A 97 -3.11 8.98 -0.77
N LEU A 98 -4.24 8.50 -0.26
CA LEU A 98 -4.93 9.11 0.89
C LEU A 98 -4.08 9.06 2.17
N GLN A 99 -3.37 7.96 2.39
CA GLN A 99 -2.47 7.83 3.53
C GLN A 99 -1.29 8.81 3.44
N LEU A 100 -0.78 9.03 2.25
CA LEU A 100 0.26 10.04 2.01
C LEU A 100 -0.25 11.46 2.32
N ARG A 101 -1.49 11.77 1.95
CA ARG A 101 -2.14 13.04 2.33
C ARG A 101 -2.23 13.20 3.85
N ARG A 102 -2.65 12.15 4.56
CA ARG A 102 -2.71 12.17 6.04
C ARG A 102 -1.35 12.41 6.67
N LEU A 103 -0.30 11.80 6.12
CA LEU A 103 1.07 12.02 6.57
C LEU A 103 1.48 13.49 6.41
N ILE A 104 1.14 14.13 5.29
CA ILE A 104 1.42 15.56 5.04
C ILE A 104 0.68 16.44 6.05
N ASP A 105 -0.55 16.10 6.41
CA ASP A 105 -1.37 16.83 7.38
C ASP A 105 -0.97 16.53 8.85
N GLY A 106 0.13 15.83 9.07
CA GLY A 106 0.67 15.50 10.40
C GLY A 106 0.08 14.26 11.05
N GLY A 107 -0.79 13.51 10.36
CA GLY A 107 -1.33 12.25 10.82
C GLY A 107 -0.37 11.09 10.59
N ALA A 108 0.03 10.40 11.67
CA ALA A 108 0.95 9.26 11.58
C ALA A 108 0.23 7.89 11.62
N ALA A 109 -1.06 7.87 11.91
CA ALA A 109 -1.81 6.62 12.03
C ALA A 109 -2.07 5.98 10.67
N VAL A 110 -1.74 4.69 10.55
CA VAL A 110 -2.03 3.85 9.39
C VAL A 110 -3.15 2.89 9.73
N ALA A 111 -4.13 2.78 8.86
CA ALA A 111 -5.17 1.77 9.01
C ALA A 111 -4.55 0.37 8.87
N GLU A 112 -4.73 -0.46 9.89
CA GLU A 112 -4.24 -1.83 9.92
C GLU A 112 -4.74 -2.63 8.70
N ARG A 113 -6.01 -2.43 8.32
CA ARG A 113 -6.60 -3.07 7.15
C ARG A 113 -5.86 -2.74 5.85
N LEU A 114 -5.40 -1.50 5.67
CA LEU A 114 -4.64 -1.13 4.48
C LEU A 114 -3.29 -1.85 4.42
N LEU A 115 -2.61 -2.00 5.55
CA LEU A 115 -1.39 -2.79 5.64
C LEU A 115 -1.64 -4.26 5.31
N VAL A 116 -2.71 -4.84 5.84
CA VAL A 116 -3.10 -6.24 5.54
C VAL A 116 -3.40 -6.42 4.04
N ASP A 117 -4.15 -5.51 3.44
CA ASP A 117 -4.46 -5.56 2.01
C ASP A 117 -3.19 -5.46 1.14
N ALA A 118 -2.24 -4.60 1.51
CA ALA A 118 -0.95 -4.51 0.83
C ALA A 118 -0.14 -5.80 0.96
N LEU A 119 -0.08 -6.39 2.16
CA LEU A 119 0.60 -7.66 2.41
C LEU A 119 -0.02 -8.83 1.66
N TYR A 120 -1.33 -8.81 1.45
CA TYR A 120 -2.02 -9.81 0.64
C TYR A 120 -1.46 -9.85 -0.79
N TYR A 121 -1.27 -8.69 -1.42
CA TYR A 121 -0.68 -8.61 -2.76
C TYR A 121 0.79 -8.98 -2.77
N ILE A 122 1.54 -8.62 -1.75
CA ILE A 122 2.93 -9.07 -1.57
C ILE A 122 3.00 -10.61 -1.49
N GLY A 123 2.07 -11.23 -0.78
CA GLY A 123 1.99 -12.70 -0.66
C GLY A 123 1.71 -13.39 -2.01
N ARG A 124 1.11 -12.72 -2.96
CA ARG A 124 0.80 -13.22 -4.31
C ARG A 124 1.83 -12.82 -5.37
N ALA A 125 2.69 -11.87 -5.07
CA ALA A 125 3.71 -11.41 -6.00
C ALA A 125 4.83 -12.43 -6.19
N ASP A 126 5.53 -12.33 -7.32
CA ASP A 126 6.67 -13.21 -7.62
C ASP A 126 7.81 -12.98 -6.62
N PRO A 127 8.23 -14.01 -5.86
CA PRO A 127 9.29 -13.89 -4.87
C PRO A 127 10.69 -13.65 -5.45
N ARG A 128 10.86 -13.65 -6.78
CA ARG A 128 12.10 -13.22 -7.41
C ARG A 128 12.40 -11.74 -7.18
N VAL A 129 11.40 -10.93 -6.88
CA VAL A 129 11.60 -9.56 -6.40
C VAL A 129 12.11 -9.61 -4.97
N ALA A 130 13.31 -9.08 -4.72
CA ALA A 130 14.00 -9.22 -3.43
C ALA A 130 13.17 -8.73 -2.23
N ARG A 131 12.52 -7.57 -2.36
CA ARG A 131 11.68 -7.01 -1.30
C ARG A 131 10.42 -7.86 -1.03
N VAL A 132 9.88 -8.49 -2.07
CA VAL A 132 8.75 -9.42 -1.95
C VAL A 132 9.17 -10.64 -1.13
N ALA A 133 10.30 -11.26 -1.46
CA ALA A 133 10.82 -12.41 -0.73
C ALA A 133 11.08 -12.08 0.74
N GLU A 134 11.69 -10.92 1.01
CA GLU A 134 11.98 -10.44 2.37
C GLU A 134 10.68 -10.19 3.17
N ALA A 135 9.68 -9.55 2.57
CA ALA A 135 8.39 -9.30 3.21
C ALA A 135 7.61 -10.59 3.49
N ARG A 136 7.60 -11.53 2.56
CA ARG A 136 6.96 -12.84 2.76
C ARG A 136 7.55 -13.60 3.94
N GLN A 137 8.87 -13.59 4.07
CA GLN A 137 9.56 -14.23 5.19
C GLN A 137 9.32 -13.47 6.50
N LEU A 138 9.44 -12.16 6.51
CA LEU A 138 9.29 -11.34 7.71
C LEU A 138 7.90 -11.47 8.34
N TYR A 139 6.87 -11.45 7.52
CA TYR A 139 5.47 -11.51 7.98
C TYR A 139 4.87 -12.91 7.96
N ASP A 140 5.64 -13.93 7.55
CA ASP A 140 5.17 -15.32 7.43
C ASP A 140 3.85 -15.41 6.64
N LEU A 141 3.86 -14.83 5.44
CA LEU A 141 2.62 -14.62 4.68
C LEU A 141 1.97 -15.93 4.21
N GLU A 142 2.74 -17.00 4.06
CA GLU A 142 2.20 -18.32 3.71
C GLU A 142 1.29 -18.89 4.82
N ALA A 143 1.59 -18.55 6.08
CA ALA A 143 0.78 -18.97 7.23
C ALA A 143 -0.37 -17.98 7.54
N LEU A 144 -0.19 -16.68 7.21
CA LEU A 144 -1.15 -15.62 7.57
C LEU A 144 -2.23 -15.37 6.52
N LEU A 145 -1.97 -15.74 5.26
CA LEU A 145 -2.91 -15.58 4.15
C LEU A 145 -3.46 -16.94 3.75
N PRO A 146 -4.53 -17.44 4.40
CA PRO A 146 -5.13 -18.71 4.03
C PRO A 146 -5.62 -18.67 2.58
N ALA A 147 -5.66 -19.85 1.94
CA ALA A 147 -6.17 -20.02 0.57
C ALA A 147 -7.58 -19.43 0.37
N ASP A 148 -8.33 -19.28 1.45
CA ASP A 148 -9.70 -18.76 1.48
C ASP A 148 -9.78 -17.23 1.63
N TYR A 149 -8.66 -16.50 1.67
CA TYR A 149 -8.67 -15.05 1.90
C TYR A 149 -9.48 -14.30 0.84
N GLU A 150 -9.40 -14.70 -0.42
CA GLU A 150 -10.21 -14.10 -1.49
C GLU A 150 -11.72 -14.30 -1.25
N ARG A 151 -12.11 -15.48 -0.78
CA ARG A 151 -13.49 -15.79 -0.45
C ARG A 151 -13.99 -14.96 0.72
N THR A 152 -13.19 -14.81 1.75
CA THR A 152 -13.49 -13.99 2.94
C THR A 152 -13.53 -12.50 2.58
N LYS A 153 -12.65 -12.03 1.68
CA LYS A 153 -12.62 -10.66 1.18
C LYS A 153 -13.89 -10.32 0.40
N LEU A 154 -14.38 -11.20 -0.46
CA LEU A 154 -15.63 -11.01 -1.21
C LEU A 154 -16.83 -10.91 -0.26
N VAL A 155 -16.91 -11.77 0.76
CA VAL A 155 -17.98 -11.74 1.76
C VAL A 155 -17.97 -10.44 2.58
N LEU A 156 -16.80 -9.95 2.97
CA LEU A 156 -16.66 -8.70 3.73
C LEU A 156 -16.99 -7.47 2.87
N LEU A 157 -16.67 -7.47 1.57
CA LEU A 157 -17.04 -6.41 0.64
C LEU A 157 -18.55 -6.38 0.44
N ASP A 158 -19.21 -7.52 0.30
CA ASP A 158 -20.65 -7.62 0.18
C ASP A 158 -21.37 -7.10 1.44
N ALA A 159 -20.84 -7.40 2.63
CA ALA A 159 -21.37 -6.89 3.89
C ALA A 159 -21.22 -5.38 4.03
N ASP A 160 -20.08 -4.81 3.61
CA ASP A 160 -19.86 -3.36 3.61
C ASP A 160 -20.71 -2.63 2.55
N GLN A 161 -20.89 -3.23 1.38
CA GLN A 161 -21.79 -2.69 0.35
C GLN A 161 -23.24 -2.69 0.81
N VAL A 162 -23.71 -3.75 1.47
CA VAL A 162 -25.04 -3.85 2.06
C VAL A 162 -25.23 -2.81 3.17
N ARG A 163 -24.21 -2.57 3.99
CA ARG A 163 -24.25 -1.53 5.03
C ARG A 163 -24.37 -0.15 4.42
N VAL A 164 -23.54 0.20 3.43
CA VAL A 164 -23.59 1.49 2.74
C VAL A 164 -24.94 1.72 2.06
N LEU A 165 -25.52 0.70 1.43
CA LEU A 165 -26.84 0.77 0.85
C LEU A 165 -27.94 0.99 1.90
N ARG A 166 -27.85 0.35 3.06
CA ARG A 166 -28.78 0.55 4.17
C ARG A 166 -28.72 1.95 4.77
N GLU A 167 -27.49 2.48 4.92
CA GLU A 167 -27.27 3.85 5.41
C GLU A 167 -27.83 4.88 4.42
N SER A 168 -27.57 4.73 3.13
CA SER A 168 -28.12 5.60 2.07
C SER A 168 -29.64 5.56 2.00
N LEU A 169 -30.25 4.42 2.25
CA LEU A 169 -31.73 4.28 2.28
C LEU A 169 -32.34 4.85 3.56
N ALA A 170 -31.59 4.91 4.68
CA ALA A 170 -32.05 5.52 5.91
C ALA A 170 -32.01 7.05 5.87
N GLU A 171 -31.05 7.63 5.12
CA GLU A 171 -30.93 9.08 4.92
C GLU A 171 -31.95 9.65 3.92
N ALA A 172 -32.56 8.80 3.09
CA ALA A 172 -33.54 9.19 2.07
C ALA A 172 -35.01 9.26 2.59
N LYS A 173 -35.23 9.08 3.89
CA LYS A 173 -36.55 9.25 4.57
C LYS A 173 -36.57 10.51 5.42
#